data_d10eb9677b46cd0ec45c7402f1b82e1b
#
_entry.id   d10eb9677b46cd0ec45c7402f1b82e1b
#
_cell.length_a   1.000
_cell.length_b   1.000
_cell.length_c   1.000
_cell.angle_alpha   90.00
_cell.angle_beta   90.00
_cell.angle_gamma   90.00
#
_symmetry.space_group_name_H-M   'P 1'
#
loop_
_entity.id
_entity.type
_entity.pdbx_description
1 polymer ?
#
loop_
_entity_poly.entity_id
_entity_poly.type
_entity_poly.pdbx_seq_one_letter_code
_entity_poly.pdbx_strand_id
1 'polypeptide(L)'
;MGTYSKIPNVNAHLHTPFSFSAFENLSDALERASDENVNVVGINDFYSMDGYEEWDKESRKRHLYPLFNIEFISLQQEDQDHGIRVNDPNNPGRTYISGKGLSCPPALKEPYASQLAGVRAESNAQVQE
;
A
#
# COMPACT_ATOMS: atom_id res chain seq x y z
N MET A 1 22.82 32.71 -4.92
CA MET A 1 21.43 32.42 -5.27
C MET A 1 21.12 30.99 -4.87
N GLY A 2 20.17 30.80 -3.98
CA GLY A 2 19.75 29.45 -3.60
C GLY A 2 19.10 28.75 -4.77
N THR A 3 19.62 27.57 -5.14
CA THR A 3 18.88 26.64 -5.99
C THR A 3 17.64 26.22 -5.24
N TYR A 4 16.48 26.68 -5.65
CA TYR A 4 15.23 26.12 -5.17
C TYR A 4 15.22 24.66 -5.61
N SER A 5 15.41 23.75 -4.65
CA SER A 5 15.22 22.33 -4.94
C SER A 5 13.77 22.15 -5.41
N LYS A 6 13.60 21.64 -6.60
CA LYS A 6 12.26 21.37 -7.15
C LYS A 6 11.55 20.43 -6.17
N ILE A 7 10.39 20.83 -5.69
CA ILE A 7 9.57 19.98 -4.81
C ILE A 7 9.22 18.72 -5.61
N PRO A 8 9.54 17.52 -5.10
CA PRO A 8 9.24 16.29 -5.83
C PRO A 8 7.72 16.06 -5.91
N ASN A 9 7.29 15.50 -7.02
CA ASN A 9 5.94 14.95 -7.13
C ASN A 9 5.89 13.59 -6.43
N VAL A 10 4.93 13.40 -5.55
CA VAL A 10 4.82 12.21 -4.69
C VAL A 10 3.49 11.52 -4.92
N ASN A 11 3.52 10.21 -5.13
CA ASN A 11 2.36 9.34 -4.95
C ASN A 11 2.73 8.22 -3.98
N ALA A 12 2.30 8.36 -2.73
CA ALA A 12 2.61 7.42 -1.64
C ALA A 12 1.52 6.36 -1.42
N HIS A 13 0.60 6.16 -2.37
CA HIS A 13 -0.52 5.25 -2.23
C HIS A 13 -0.78 4.47 -3.52
N LEU A 14 0.11 3.53 -3.83
CA LEU A 14 -0.02 2.66 -4.99
C LEU A 14 -0.20 1.21 -4.57
N HIS A 15 -1.23 0.57 -5.11
CA HIS A 15 -1.45 -0.86 -4.95
C HIS A 15 -0.81 -1.63 -6.10
N THR A 16 -0.28 -2.81 -5.79
CA THR A 16 0.36 -3.71 -6.75
C THR A 16 -0.40 -5.03 -6.83
N PRO A 17 -0.09 -5.92 -7.79
CA PRO A 17 -0.68 -7.25 -7.86
C PRO A 17 -0.42 -8.16 -6.65
N PHE A 18 0.45 -7.76 -5.72
CA PHE A 18 0.62 -8.45 -4.43
C PHE A 18 -0.61 -8.31 -3.51
N SER A 19 -1.50 -7.37 -3.79
CA SER A 19 -2.80 -7.27 -3.14
C SER A 19 -3.92 -7.07 -4.16
N PHE A 20 -4.39 -5.87 -4.33
CA PHE A 20 -5.48 -5.53 -5.24
C PHE A 20 -5.11 -4.30 -6.06
N SER A 21 -4.95 -4.49 -7.37
CA SER A 21 -4.43 -3.45 -8.25
C SER A 21 -5.16 -3.41 -9.60
N ALA A 22 -5.22 -2.22 -10.19
CA ALA A 22 -5.60 -2.03 -11.58
C ALA A 22 -4.46 -2.34 -12.58
N PHE A 23 -3.22 -2.53 -12.09
CA PHE A 23 -2.06 -2.85 -12.90
C PHE A 23 -1.86 -4.36 -12.99
N GLU A 24 -1.47 -4.86 -14.16
CA GLU A 24 -1.18 -6.27 -14.37
C GLU A 24 0.14 -6.70 -13.72
N ASN A 25 1.09 -5.80 -13.62
CA ASN A 25 2.36 -6.01 -12.95
C ASN A 25 2.85 -4.71 -12.28
N LEU A 26 3.81 -4.87 -11.40
CA LEU A 26 4.39 -3.76 -10.63
C LEU A 26 5.12 -2.75 -11.52
N SER A 27 5.76 -3.22 -12.57
CA SER A 27 6.49 -2.35 -13.50
C SER A 27 5.59 -1.35 -14.20
N ASP A 28 4.37 -1.74 -14.57
CA ASP A 28 3.41 -0.86 -15.25
C ASP A 28 3.05 0.36 -14.38
N ALA A 29 2.87 0.14 -13.08
CA ALA A 29 2.61 1.22 -12.14
C ALA A 29 3.78 2.22 -12.07
N LEU A 30 5.01 1.71 -12.08
CA LEU A 30 6.22 2.53 -12.03
C LEU A 30 6.50 3.25 -13.34
N GLU A 31 6.24 2.63 -14.48
CA GLU A 31 6.33 3.27 -15.78
C GLU A 31 5.34 4.42 -15.89
N ARG A 32 4.11 4.19 -15.46
CA ARG A 32 3.08 5.24 -15.41
C ARG A 32 3.51 6.41 -14.53
N ALA A 33 4.08 6.12 -13.35
CA ALA A 33 4.60 7.16 -12.47
C ALA A 33 5.72 7.99 -13.14
N SER A 34 6.63 7.32 -13.83
CA SER A 34 7.69 7.98 -14.59
C SER A 34 7.13 8.89 -15.69
N ASP A 35 6.18 8.41 -16.47
CA ASP A 35 5.56 9.15 -17.57
C ASP A 35 4.80 10.39 -17.05
N GLU A 36 4.23 10.31 -15.88
CA GLU A 36 3.51 11.42 -15.24
C GLU A 36 4.42 12.33 -14.39
N ASN A 37 5.74 12.15 -14.45
CA ASN A 37 6.74 12.91 -13.67
C ASN A 37 6.53 12.81 -12.15
N VAL A 38 6.05 11.68 -11.67
CA VAL A 38 6.06 11.34 -10.25
C VAL A 38 7.45 10.84 -9.88
N ASN A 39 8.07 11.44 -8.85
CA ASN A 39 9.47 11.16 -8.47
C ASN A 39 9.58 10.24 -7.24
N VAL A 40 8.59 10.28 -6.38
CA VAL A 40 8.52 9.49 -5.14
C VAL A 40 7.27 8.62 -5.20
N VAL A 41 7.46 7.31 -5.06
CA VAL A 41 6.41 6.30 -5.24
C VAL A 41 6.30 5.40 -4.02
N GLY A 42 5.11 5.27 -3.45
CA GLY A 42 4.87 4.44 -2.28
C GLY A 42 3.99 3.24 -2.58
N ILE A 43 4.53 2.04 -2.37
CA ILE A 43 3.71 0.83 -2.34
C ILE A 43 2.84 0.83 -1.08
N ASN A 44 1.57 0.46 -1.20
CA ASN A 44 0.59 0.51 -0.10
C ASN A 44 -0.41 -0.65 -0.19
N ASP A 45 0.11 -1.87 -0.36
CA ASP A 45 -0.72 -3.04 -0.55
C ASP A 45 -1.50 -3.44 0.70
N PHE A 46 -2.65 -4.06 0.51
CA PHE A 46 -3.46 -4.58 1.60
C PHE A 46 -2.79 -5.79 2.25
N TYR A 47 -2.56 -5.72 3.55
CA TYR A 47 -2.06 -6.80 4.41
C TYR A 47 -0.76 -7.44 3.95
N SER A 48 0.02 -6.79 3.09
CA SER A 48 1.18 -7.40 2.46
C SER A 48 2.37 -6.45 2.37
N MET A 49 3.54 -6.99 2.67
CA MET A 49 4.85 -6.38 2.45
C MET A 49 5.67 -7.17 1.41
N ASP A 50 5.06 -8.15 0.75
CA ASP A 50 5.76 -9.07 -0.16
C ASP A 50 6.34 -8.38 -1.38
N GLY A 51 5.75 -7.26 -1.80
CA GLY A 51 6.22 -6.49 -2.95
C GLY A 51 7.39 -5.54 -2.67
N TYR A 52 7.84 -5.39 -1.42
CA TYR A 52 8.80 -4.35 -1.04
C TYR A 52 10.13 -4.45 -1.77
N GLU A 53 10.74 -5.64 -1.83
CA GLU A 53 12.05 -5.81 -2.48
C GLU A 53 12.00 -5.57 -3.98
N GLU A 54 10.96 -6.06 -4.64
CA GLU A 54 10.73 -5.80 -6.06
C GLU A 54 10.45 -4.32 -6.31
N TRP A 55 9.62 -3.68 -5.46
CA TRP A 55 9.34 -2.26 -5.52
C TRP A 55 10.59 -1.40 -5.39
N ASP A 56 11.45 -1.71 -4.43
CA ASP A 56 12.73 -1.02 -4.25
C ASP A 56 13.61 -1.13 -5.49
N LYS A 57 13.82 -2.34 -5.97
CA LYS A 57 14.66 -2.62 -7.15
C LYS A 57 14.14 -1.93 -8.39
N GLU A 58 12.87 -2.11 -8.71
CA GLU A 58 12.28 -1.58 -9.94
C GLU A 58 12.11 -0.05 -9.92
N SER A 59 11.84 0.53 -8.75
CA SER A 59 11.81 1.98 -8.58
C SER A 59 13.19 2.61 -8.83
N ARG A 60 14.23 2.05 -8.24
CA ARG A 60 15.60 2.57 -8.38
C ARG A 60 16.13 2.45 -9.80
N LYS A 61 15.78 1.42 -10.55
CA LYS A 61 16.11 1.29 -11.98
C LYS A 61 15.55 2.45 -12.80
N ARG A 62 14.43 3.03 -12.38
CA ARG A 62 13.75 4.15 -13.05
C ARG A 62 14.08 5.49 -12.43
N HIS A 63 15.05 5.54 -11.53
CA HIS A 63 15.44 6.75 -10.77
C HIS A 63 14.27 7.36 -9.96
N LEU A 64 13.33 6.51 -9.52
CA LEU A 64 12.26 6.87 -8.60
C LEU A 64 12.67 6.57 -7.16
N TYR A 65 12.20 7.38 -6.21
CA TYR A 65 12.47 7.16 -4.79
C TYR A 65 11.35 6.30 -4.19
N PRO A 66 11.63 5.10 -3.68
CA PRO A 66 10.62 4.21 -3.13
C PRO A 66 10.28 4.55 -1.69
N LEU A 67 8.98 4.49 -1.37
CA LEU A 67 8.44 4.47 -0.01
C LEU A 67 7.75 3.12 0.22
N PHE A 68 7.76 2.65 1.46
CA PHE A 68 7.21 1.35 1.84
C PHE A 68 6.10 1.54 2.86
N ASN A 69 4.88 1.20 2.45
CA ASN A 69 3.68 1.38 3.24
C ASN A 69 2.85 0.09 3.21
N ILE A 70 1.89 -0.01 4.11
CA ILE A 70 0.95 -1.12 4.16
C ILE A 70 -0.44 -0.57 4.49
N GLU A 71 -1.49 -1.16 3.93
CA GLU A 71 -2.86 -0.76 4.19
C GLU A 71 -3.66 -1.87 4.88
N PHE A 72 -4.52 -1.47 5.78
CA PHE A 72 -5.42 -2.35 6.52
C PHE A 72 -6.86 -1.85 6.38
N ILE A 73 -7.78 -2.79 6.28
CA ILE A 73 -9.21 -2.51 6.48
C ILE A 73 -9.54 -2.97 7.88
N SER A 74 -9.88 -2.02 8.74
CA SER A 74 -10.34 -2.28 10.10
C SER A 74 -11.86 -2.29 10.14
N LEU A 75 -12.44 -3.22 10.87
CA LEU A 75 -13.87 -3.29 11.11
C LEU A 75 -14.18 -2.89 12.56
N GLN A 76 -14.94 -1.82 12.70
CA GLN A 76 -15.46 -1.36 13.98
C GLN A 76 -16.91 -1.83 14.13
N GLN A 77 -17.13 -2.82 14.97
CA GLN A 77 -18.44 -3.46 15.13
C GLN A 77 -19.53 -2.48 15.58
N GLU A 78 -19.21 -1.63 16.52
CA GLU A 78 -20.15 -0.62 17.02
C GLU A 78 -20.62 0.33 15.93
N ASP A 79 -19.70 0.80 15.11
CA ASP A 79 -20.03 1.68 13.97
C ASP A 79 -20.84 0.92 12.91
N GLN A 80 -20.53 -0.35 12.68
CA GLN A 80 -21.29 -1.20 11.76
C GLN A 80 -22.75 -1.35 12.23
N ASP A 81 -22.95 -1.66 13.51
CA ASP A 81 -24.26 -1.86 14.10
C ASP A 81 -25.14 -0.58 14.07
N HIS A 82 -24.50 0.57 14.14
CA HIS A 82 -25.19 1.89 14.03
C HIS A 82 -25.23 2.46 12.62
N GLY A 83 -24.72 1.75 11.61
CA GLY A 83 -24.70 2.21 10.23
C GLY A 83 -23.78 3.40 9.96
N ILE A 84 -22.79 3.63 10.84
CA ILE A 84 -21.84 4.75 10.71
C ILE A 84 -20.80 4.42 9.64
N ARG A 85 -20.65 5.34 8.68
CA ARG A 85 -19.68 5.25 7.60
C ARG A 85 -18.57 6.27 7.81
N VAL A 86 -17.32 5.79 7.77
CA VAL A 86 -16.14 6.65 7.94
C VAL A 86 -15.53 6.99 6.58
N ASN A 87 -14.85 6.06 5.95
CA ASN A 87 -14.24 6.27 4.64
C ASN A 87 -14.57 5.18 3.60
N ASP A 88 -15.59 4.40 3.88
CA ASP A 88 -16.20 3.49 2.91
C ASP A 88 -17.71 3.83 2.80
N PRO A 89 -18.15 4.42 1.69
CA PRO A 89 -19.54 4.87 1.55
C PRO A 89 -20.56 3.74 1.49
N ASN A 90 -20.12 2.53 1.17
CA ASN A 90 -21.00 1.38 0.98
C ASN A 90 -21.03 0.43 2.18
N ASN A 91 -20.01 0.48 3.02
CA ASN A 91 -19.84 -0.47 4.12
C ASN A 91 -19.65 0.26 5.45
N PRO A 92 -20.69 0.32 6.31
CA PRO A 92 -20.56 0.91 7.63
C PRO A 92 -19.55 0.13 8.49
N GLY A 93 -18.88 0.82 9.39
CA GLY A 93 -17.90 0.27 10.30
C GLY A 93 -16.52 -0.01 9.69
N ARG A 94 -16.34 0.14 8.39
CA ARG A 94 -15.03 -0.01 7.74
C ARG A 94 -14.22 1.27 7.78
N THR A 95 -12.96 1.11 8.19
CA THR A 95 -11.97 2.20 8.22
C THR A 95 -10.68 1.71 7.59
N TYR A 96 -10.16 2.48 6.63
CA TYR A 96 -8.88 2.19 5.98
C TYR A 96 -7.77 2.88 6.75
N ILE A 97 -6.76 2.11 7.14
CA ILE A 97 -5.62 2.56 7.95
C ILE A 97 -4.34 2.21 7.19
N SER A 98 -3.48 3.20 6.97
CA SER A 98 -2.18 2.98 6.35
C SER A 98 -1.04 3.16 7.34
N GLY A 99 -0.15 2.17 7.41
CA GLY A 99 1.17 2.32 8.01
C GLY A 99 2.13 2.88 6.97
N LYS A 100 2.82 3.97 7.29
CA LYS A 100 3.71 4.67 6.37
C LYS A 100 5.16 4.61 6.82
N GLY A 101 6.08 4.60 5.86
CA GLY A 101 7.52 4.73 6.13
C GLY A 101 8.13 3.51 6.79
N LEU A 102 7.72 2.31 6.39
CA LEU A 102 8.30 1.06 6.88
C LEU A 102 9.66 0.78 6.24
N SER A 103 10.42 -0.15 6.83
CA SER A 103 11.72 -0.53 6.32
C SER A 103 11.65 -1.55 5.18
N CYS A 104 12.66 -1.53 4.31
CA CYS A 104 12.92 -2.58 3.33
C CYS A 104 14.36 -3.12 3.54
N PRO A 105 14.54 -4.44 3.74
CA PRO A 105 13.51 -5.46 3.83
C PRO A 105 12.60 -5.30 5.06
N PRO A 106 11.35 -5.81 5.01
CA PRO A 106 10.44 -5.70 6.14
C PRO A 106 10.89 -6.56 7.31
N ALA A 107 10.71 -6.04 8.53
CA ALA A 107 11.13 -6.69 9.77
C ALA A 107 9.98 -6.77 10.78
N LEU A 108 8.96 -7.52 10.46
CA LEU A 108 7.82 -7.74 11.35
C LEU A 108 8.12 -8.90 12.31
N LYS A 109 8.03 -8.62 13.61
CA LYS A 109 8.30 -9.62 14.66
C LYS A 109 7.06 -10.44 15.01
N GLU A 110 7.28 -11.64 15.55
CA GLU A 110 6.22 -12.43 16.17
C GLU A 110 5.70 -11.75 17.45
N PRO A 111 4.39 -11.85 17.77
CA PRO A 111 3.35 -12.64 17.06
C PRO A 111 2.73 -11.91 15.85
N TYR A 112 3.12 -10.69 15.56
CA TYR A 112 2.47 -9.85 14.54
C TYR A 112 2.66 -10.38 13.12
N ALA A 113 3.80 -11.02 12.82
CA ALA A 113 4.04 -11.63 11.51
C ALA A 113 3.01 -12.74 11.21
N SER A 114 2.77 -13.63 12.17
CA SER A 114 1.77 -14.71 12.04
C SER A 114 0.35 -14.17 11.98
N GLN A 115 0.03 -13.13 12.76
CA GLN A 115 -1.27 -12.50 12.74
C GLN A 115 -1.57 -11.84 11.40
N LEU A 116 -0.61 -11.12 10.83
CA LEU A 116 -0.73 -10.50 9.52
C LEU A 116 -0.95 -11.56 8.43
N ALA A 117 -0.18 -12.63 8.45
CA ALA A 117 -0.32 -13.73 7.50
C ALA A 117 -1.72 -14.38 7.58
N GLY A 118 -2.26 -14.54 8.78
CA GLY A 118 -3.60 -15.07 9.01
C GLY A 118 -4.70 -14.17 8.43
N VAL A 119 -4.64 -12.87 8.70
CA VAL A 119 -5.60 -11.89 8.17
C VAL A 119 -5.54 -11.84 6.64
N ARG A 120 -4.34 -11.88 6.07
CA ARG A 120 -4.16 -11.90 4.62
C ARG A 120 -4.76 -13.15 3.97
N ALA A 121 -4.53 -14.33 4.56
CA ALA A 121 -5.09 -15.57 4.07
C ALA A 121 -6.62 -15.57 4.08
N GLU A 122 -7.23 -15.05 5.14
CA GLU A 122 -8.68 -14.90 5.27
C GLU A 122 -9.24 -13.91 4.25
N SER A 123 -8.59 -12.75 4.06
CA SER A 123 -8.98 -11.76 3.06
C SER A 123 -8.93 -12.33 1.63
N ASN A 124 -7.87 -13.06 1.29
CA ASN A 124 -7.74 -13.69 -0.01
C ASN A 124 -8.79 -14.77 -0.26
N ALA A 125 -9.17 -15.53 0.76
CA ALA A 125 -10.24 -16.53 0.67
C ALA A 125 -11.59 -15.89 0.35
N GLN A 126 -11.89 -14.73 0.94
CA GLN A 126 -13.15 -13.99 0.69
C GLN A 126 -13.24 -13.43 -0.73
N VAL A 127 -12.13 -13.06 -1.34
CA VAL A 127 -12.09 -12.53 -2.72
C VAL A 127 -12.32 -13.62 -3.76
N GLN A 128 -12.06 -14.89 -3.43
CA GLN A 128 -12.23 -16.04 -4.35
C GLN A 128 -13.66 -16.60 -4.35
N GLU A 129 -14.51 -16.18 -3.44
CA GLU A 129 -15.94 -16.54 -3.41
C GLU A 129 -16.77 -15.56 -4.27
#